data_28124ac88f731a12df3815664723be41
#
_entry.id   28124ac88f731a12df3815664723be41
#
_cell.length_a   1.000
_cell.length_b   1.000
_cell.length_c   1.000
_cell.angle_alpha   90.00
_cell.angle_beta   90.00
_cell.angle_gamma   90.00
#
_symmetry.space_group_name_H-M   'P 1'
#
loop_
_entity.id
_entity.type
_entity.pdbx_description
1 polymer ?
#
loop_
_entity_poly.entity_id
_entity_poly.type
_entity_poly.pdbx_seq_one_letter_code
_entity_poly.pdbx_strand_id
1 'polypeptide(L)'
;MLQALLDTTEKQIYAFLSYCYETNKKDYTIKELSGVFDRKTNKMQSIVQQVEVFRARYPQFTLTYDRLEKEVSIAFSPRFLLSQAYSVLLQGTVGFILLDALFQGDYHSLEQLSHKTFSSPRTIQRKLQELNHVLANYHLSYSLKKGDPLAGAEYAIRYFYHLTYWQIFDEKDSQVLASIKEKEQAEALFETHASYMRKIDIDKFLHLFAISVQRIHQKHPLSFLPNEVLTFEHPLIEKNQFDQVFLNPLFNRNHLPFSEISEVERSFLYYMFGVMNTYLEEDLDAANISWLTQPKYQQEAQLVEKLAVYFRLTFTEAEKNYLLVNLVMIHSASGCFGTRQKSDSFGKTTDEQELQAAFPVLYPTMKRFFLEATVSLPALRRLLQMNDRLIFQYCMLLRVIFIKYEQPVTFSIHSKYGKTQELWIKNRLMNATHRAMAHYSLSQKPDLVISDYPIHQEFSEEEQPYLFYWNGTQAQRSGNSSSK
;
A
#
# COMPACT_ATOMS: atom_id res chain seq x y z
N MET A 1 -10.46 -0.82 -1.86
CA MET A 1 -11.49 -1.09 -0.85
C MET A 1 -12.46 0.08 -0.70
N LEU A 2 -12.02 1.23 -0.25
CA LEU A 2 -12.87 2.39 0.04
C LEU A 2 -13.44 3.11 -1.19
N GLN A 3 -12.97 2.82 -2.40
CA GLN A 3 -13.56 3.34 -3.64
C GLN A 3 -15.05 2.99 -3.79
N ALA A 4 -15.49 1.88 -3.18
CA ALA A 4 -16.91 1.52 -3.15
C ALA A 4 -17.76 2.52 -2.33
N LEU A 5 -17.15 3.22 -1.37
CA LEU A 5 -17.83 4.23 -0.55
C LEU A 5 -17.95 5.60 -1.22
N LEU A 6 -17.15 5.88 -2.25
CA LEU A 6 -17.29 7.10 -3.05
C LEU A 6 -18.58 7.08 -3.84
N ASP A 7 -19.30 8.17 -3.81
CA ASP A 7 -20.45 8.39 -4.67
C ASP A 7 -20.02 8.75 -6.11
N THR A 8 -20.97 8.82 -7.03
CA THR A 8 -20.68 9.06 -8.46
C THR A 8 -19.95 10.40 -8.68
N THR A 9 -20.31 11.43 -7.91
CA THR A 9 -19.68 12.74 -8.00
C THR A 9 -18.22 12.69 -7.57
N GLU A 10 -17.94 12.13 -6.40
CA GLU A 10 -16.59 12.03 -5.85
C GLU A 10 -15.68 11.17 -6.74
N LYS A 11 -16.21 10.08 -7.31
CA LYS A 11 -15.48 9.27 -8.31
C LYS A 11 -15.10 10.09 -9.54
N GLN A 12 -16.01 10.95 -10.03
CA GLN A 12 -15.76 11.80 -11.18
C GLN A 12 -14.73 12.90 -10.88
N ILE A 13 -14.81 13.53 -9.71
CA ILE A 13 -13.83 14.53 -9.25
C ILE A 13 -12.44 13.88 -9.13
N TYR A 14 -12.37 12.72 -8.48
CA TYR A 14 -11.11 12.00 -8.30
C TYR A 14 -10.47 11.60 -9.64
N ALA A 15 -11.26 11.02 -10.55
CA ALA A 15 -10.78 10.65 -11.88
C ALA A 15 -10.26 11.86 -12.67
N PHE A 16 -10.96 13.00 -12.59
CA PHE A 16 -10.54 14.25 -13.22
C PHE A 16 -9.19 14.73 -12.67
N LEU A 17 -9.06 14.80 -11.34
CA LEU A 17 -7.81 15.23 -10.70
C LEU A 17 -6.65 14.28 -11.00
N SER A 18 -6.88 12.95 -10.96
CA SER A 18 -5.88 11.93 -11.30
C SER A 18 -5.37 12.11 -12.72
N TYR A 19 -6.28 12.24 -13.69
CA TYR A 19 -5.91 12.44 -15.11
C TYR A 19 -5.09 13.72 -15.31
N CYS A 20 -5.54 14.84 -14.76
CA CYS A 20 -4.84 16.10 -14.91
C CYS A 20 -3.46 16.09 -14.21
N TYR A 21 -3.35 15.42 -13.06
CA TYR A 21 -2.09 15.27 -12.33
C TYR A 21 -1.09 14.38 -13.08
N GLU A 22 -1.55 13.26 -13.62
CA GLU A 22 -0.71 12.30 -14.36
C GLU A 22 -0.24 12.84 -15.70
N THR A 23 -1.11 13.57 -16.43
CA THR A 23 -0.75 14.18 -17.72
C THR A 23 0.15 15.39 -17.56
N ASN A 24 0.15 16.02 -16.40
CA ASN A 24 0.91 17.23 -16.08
C ASN A 24 0.74 18.35 -17.14
N LYS A 25 -0.41 18.38 -17.80
CA LYS A 25 -0.80 19.42 -18.76
C LYS A 25 -1.55 20.52 -18.01
N LYS A 26 -1.30 21.78 -18.33
CA LYS A 26 -1.88 22.91 -17.63
C LYS A 26 -3.27 23.29 -18.16
N ASP A 27 -3.44 23.28 -19.47
CA ASP A 27 -4.63 23.78 -20.14
C ASP A 27 -5.32 22.68 -20.94
N TYR A 28 -6.63 22.57 -20.83
CA TYR A 28 -7.48 21.58 -21.45
C TYR A 28 -8.71 22.23 -22.08
N THR A 29 -9.18 21.74 -23.23
CA THR A 29 -10.49 22.10 -23.71
C THR A 29 -11.56 21.14 -23.16
N ILE A 30 -12.78 21.62 -22.96
CA ILE A 30 -13.91 20.78 -22.56
C ILE A 30 -14.16 19.66 -23.56
N LYS A 31 -13.91 19.89 -24.87
CA LYS A 31 -14.04 18.88 -25.92
C LYS A 31 -13.02 17.75 -25.74
N GLU A 32 -11.76 18.08 -25.47
CA GLU A 32 -10.70 17.10 -25.19
C GLU A 32 -11.07 16.25 -23.98
N LEU A 33 -11.41 16.89 -22.84
CA LEU A 33 -11.81 16.19 -21.61
C LEU A 33 -13.06 15.32 -21.85
N SER A 34 -14.03 15.79 -22.63
CA SER A 34 -15.23 15.02 -22.98
C SER A 34 -14.88 13.73 -23.74
N GLY A 35 -13.88 13.78 -24.63
CA GLY A 35 -13.38 12.61 -25.35
C GLY A 35 -12.67 11.63 -24.42
N VAL A 36 -11.78 12.12 -23.55
CA VAL A 36 -11.03 11.28 -22.59
C VAL A 36 -11.94 10.54 -21.62
N PHE A 37 -12.94 11.23 -21.08
CA PHE A 37 -13.84 10.66 -20.06
C PHE A 37 -15.09 9.99 -20.67
N ASP A 38 -15.22 9.94 -21.99
CA ASP A 38 -16.42 9.46 -22.69
C ASP A 38 -17.71 10.06 -22.12
N ARG A 39 -17.76 11.40 -22.06
CA ARG A 39 -18.88 12.16 -21.51
C ARG A 39 -19.32 13.28 -22.46
N LYS A 40 -20.63 13.56 -22.44
CA LYS A 40 -21.15 14.72 -23.17
C LYS A 40 -20.58 16.01 -22.58
N THR A 41 -20.36 17.03 -23.42
CA THR A 41 -19.79 18.35 -23.06
C THR A 41 -20.47 18.98 -21.83
N ASN A 42 -21.80 19.00 -21.77
CA ASN A 42 -22.54 19.56 -20.62
C ASN A 42 -22.25 18.80 -19.30
N LYS A 43 -22.09 17.47 -19.37
CA LYS A 43 -21.73 16.68 -18.19
C LYS A 43 -20.31 16.96 -17.75
N MET A 44 -19.37 17.12 -18.72
CA MET A 44 -17.99 17.49 -18.40
C MET A 44 -17.90 18.87 -17.75
N GLN A 45 -18.65 19.85 -18.24
CA GLN A 45 -18.75 21.17 -17.60
C GLN A 45 -19.26 21.07 -16.14
N SER A 46 -20.27 20.22 -15.91
CA SER A 46 -20.77 19.97 -14.54
C SER A 46 -19.68 19.35 -13.65
N ILE A 47 -18.84 18.43 -14.17
CA ILE A 47 -17.72 17.86 -13.41
C ILE A 47 -16.70 18.94 -13.06
N VAL A 48 -16.32 19.81 -14.00
CA VAL A 48 -15.38 20.92 -13.75
C VAL A 48 -15.91 21.85 -12.67
N GLN A 49 -17.20 22.18 -12.67
CA GLN A 49 -17.82 22.98 -11.63
C GLN A 49 -17.77 22.29 -10.25
N GLN A 50 -17.99 20.97 -10.20
CA GLN A 50 -17.87 20.18 -8.96
C GLN A 50 -16.43 20.16 -8.45
N VAL A 51 -15.42 20.06 -9.33
CA VAL A 51 -14.00 20.19 -8.95
C VAL A 51 -13.68 21.57 -8.40
N GLU A 52 -14.26 22.64 -8.97
CA GLU A 52 -14.11 23.99 -8.43
C GLU A 52 -14.70 24.12 -7.02
N VAL A 53 -15.87 23.55 -6.77
CA VAL A 53 -16.46 23.50 -5.42
C VAL A 53 -15.58 22.67 -4.48
N PHE A 54 -15.03 21.54 -4.92
CA PHE A 54 -14.14 20.71 -4.13
C PHE A 54 -12.85 21.43 -3.73
N ARG A 55 -12.34 22.35 -4.56
CA ARG A 55 -11.16 23.16 -4.25
C ARG A 55 -11.29 23.94 -2.93
N ALA A 56 -12.49 24.35 -2.55
CA ALA A 56 -12.72 25.03 -1.27
C ALA A 56 -12.41 24.13 -0.06
N ARG A 57 -12.56 22.81 -0.21
CA ARG A 57 -12.23 21.81 0.83
C ARG A 57 -10.78 21.35 0.76
N TYR A 58 -10.16 21.38 -0.42
CA TYR A 58 -8.78 20.98 -0.65
C TYR A 58 -8.05 21.98 -1.54
N PRO A 59 -7.45 23.05 -0.96
CA PRO A 59 -6.91 24.19 -1.71
C PRO A 59 -5.51 23.98 -2.29
N GLN A 60 -5.07 22.71 -2.46
CA GLN A 60 -3.72 22.38 -2.94
C GLN A 60 -3.60 22.43 -4.47
N PHE A 61 -4.60 22.91 -5.17
CA PHE A 61 -4.57 23.16 -6.60
C PHE A 61 -5.37 24.41 -6.95
N THR A 62 -5.07 25.01 -8.09
CA THR A 62 -5.87 26.09 -8.68
C THR A 62 -6.60 25.57 -9.90
N LEU A 63 -7.82 26.02 -10.10
CA LEU A 63 -8.62 25.69 -11.28
C LEU A 63 -9.34 26.95 -11.72
N THR A 64 -9.23 27.25 -13.03
CA THR A 64 -9.98 28.32 -13.69
C THR A 64 -10.72 27.75 -14.89
N TYR A 65 -11.97 28.15 -15.06
CA TYR A 65 -12.79 27.72 -16.18
C TYR A 65 -13.28 28.93 -16.96
N ASP A 66 -12.74 29.12 -18.18
CA ASP A 66 -13.27 30.09 -19.13
C ASP A 66 -14.50 29.49 -19.86
N ARG A 67 -15.67 30.07 -19.59
CA ARG A 67 -16.94 29.59 -20.16
C ARG A 67 -17.11 29.97 -21.62
N LEU A 68 -16.46 31.04 -22.08
CA LEU A 68 -16.56 31.52 -23.45
C LEU A 68 -15.70 30.64 -24.38
N GLU A 69 -14.44 30.48 -24.03
CA GLU A 69 -13.50 29.67 -24.81
C GLU A 69 -13.63 28.16 -24.51
N LYS A 70 -14.39 27.81 -23.47
CA LYS A 70 -14.55 26.40 -22.98
C LYS A 70 -13.21 25.75 -22.62
N GLU A 71 -12.33 26.54 -22.04
CA GLU A 71 -11.02 26.12 -21.59
C GLU A 71 -10.95 25.99 -20.06
N VAL A 72 -10.22 24.96 -19.61
CA VAL A 72 -9.97 24.69 -18.19
C VAL A 72 -8.47 24.73 -17.98
N SER A 73 -8.02 25.63 -17.11
CA SER A 73 -6.64 25.66 -16.65
C SER A 73 -6.55 25.12 -15.23
N ILE A 74 -5.64 24.17 -14.99
CA ILE A 74 -5.38 23.59 -13.66
C ILE A 74 -3.89 23.60 -13.36
N ALA A 75 -3.56 23.95 -12.12
CA ALA A 75 -2.17 23.86 -11.64
C ALA A 75 -2.15 23.31 -10.20
N PHE A 76 -1.26 22.36 -9.96
CA PHE A 76 -1.09 21.71 -8.67
C PHE A 76 0.03 22.36 -7.88
N SER A 77 -0.21 22.58 -6.58
CA SER A 77 0.84 23.06 -5.68
C SER A 77 1.87 21.94 -5.41
N PRO A 78 3.10 22.25 -4.97
CA PRO A 78 4.06 21.26 -4.56
C PRO A 78 3.60 20.38 -3.38
N ARG A 79 2.57 20.80 -2.67
CA ARG A 79 1.96 20.07 -1.54
C ARG A 79 0.74 19.27 -1.95
N PHE A 80 0.39 19.23 -3.23
CA PHE A 80 -0.73 18.42 -3.71
C PHE A 80 -0.38 16.93 -3.62
N LEU A 81 -1.24 16.18 -2.95
CA LEU A 81 -1.19 14.71 -2.89
C LEU A 81 -2.54 14.17 -3.36
N LEU A 82 -2.51 13.34 -4.38
CA LEU A 82 -3.72 12.72 -4.93
C LEU A 82 -4.41 11.81 -3.88
N SER A 83 -3.63 11.14 -3.03
CA SER A 83 -4.14 10.36 -1.89
C SER A 83 -4.88 11.21 -0.87
N GLN A 84 -4.39 12.42 -0.59
CA GLN A 84 -5.05 13.36 0.33
C GLN A 84 -6.33 13.92 -0.29
N ALA A 85 -6.33 14.27 -1.59
CA ALA A 85 -7.55 14.66 -2.30
C ALA A 85 -8.61 13.55 -2.22
N TYR A 86 -8.20 12.29 -2.40
CA TYR A 86 -9.07 11.12 -2.24
C TYR A 86 -9.65 11.04 -0.81
N SER A 87 -8.83 11.23 0.22
CA SER A 87 -9.25 11.19 1.62
C SER A 87 -10.30 12.25 1.94
N VAL A 88 -10.07 13.48 1.49
CA VAL A 88 -11.03 14.61 1.67
C VAL A 88 -12.35 14.35 0.93
N LEU A 89 -12.30 13.74 -0.26
CA LEU A 89 -13.52 13.33 -0.99
C LEU A 89 -14.28 12.26 -0.20
N LEU A 90 -13.58 11.24 0.26
CA LEU A 90 -14.16 10.09 0.96
C LEU A 90 -14.84 10.52 2.27
N GLN A 91 -14.21 11.36 3.08
CA GLN A 91 -14.75 11.86 4.34
C GLN A 91 -16.10 12.59 4.16
N GLY A 92 -16.35 13.16 2.99
CA GLY A 92 -17.61 13.83 2.66
C GLY A 92 -18.73 12.90 2.20
N THR A 93 -18.45 11.60 2.00
CA THR A 93 -19.46 10.67 1.48
C THR A 93 -20.41 10.17 2.57
N VAL A 94 -21.65 9.90 2.17
CA VAL A 94 -22.64 9.26 3.05
C VAL A 94 -22.13 7.92 3.56
N GLY A 95 -21.47 7.13 2.69
CA GLY A 95 -20.92 5.83 3.04
C GLY A 95 -19.88 5.89 4.15
N PHE A 96 -18.98 6.88 4.11
CA PHE A 96 -17.98 7.08 5.15
C PHE A 96 -18.60 7.61 6.47
N ILE A 97 -19.50 8.58 6.40
CA ILE A 97 -20.19 9.12 7.58
C ILE A 97 -20.96 8.00 8.30
N LEU A 98 -21.57 7.06 7.56
CA LEU A 98 -22.23 5.91 8.15
C LEU A 98 -21.23 4.97 8.84
N LEU A 99 -20.11 4.67 8.17
CA LEU A 99 -19.05 3.81 8.72
C LEU A 99 -18.48 4.38 10.00
N ASP A 100 -18.20 5.69 10.02
CA ASP A 100 -17.70 6.40 11.19
C ASP A 100 -18.72 6.40 12.32
N ALA A 101 -19.99 6.69 12.04
CA ALA A 101 -21.05 6.64 13.04
C ALA A 101 -21.22 5.27 13.70
N LEU A 102 -21.01 4.18 12.93
CA LEU A 102 -21.01 2.82 13.45
C LEU A 102 -19.84 2.57 14.40
N PHE A 103 -18.67 3.12 14.11
CA PHE A 103 -17.49 2.98 14.95
C PHE A 103 -17.62 3.78 16.25
N GLN A 104 -18.13 5.01 16.15
CA GLN A 104 -18.30 5.88 17.32
C GLN A 104 -19.40 5.38 18.27
N GLY A 105 -20.27 4.48 17.83
CA GLY A 105 -21.39 4.03 18.62
C GLY A 105 -22.53 5.06 18.71
N ASP A 106 -22.47 6.15 17.95
CA ASP A 106 -23.44 7.27 17.91
C ASP A 106 -24.72 6.94 17.15
N TYR A 107 -25.02 5.67 17.05
CA TYR A 107 -26.09 5.20 16.19
C TYR A 107 -27.21 4.52 16.96
N HIS A 108 -28.45 5.06 16.84
CA HIS A 108 -29.63 4.48 17.49
C HIS A 108 -30.78 4.21 16.52
N SER A 109 -30.86 4.91 15.37
CA SER A 109 -31.93 4.65 14.39
C SER A 109 -31.56 5.10 12.96
N LEU A 110 -32.33 4.61 11.97
CA LEU A 110 -32.23 5.04 10.57
C LEU A 110 -32.56 6.53 10.41
N GLU A 111 -33.48 7.03 11.19
CA GLU A 111 -33.90 8.43 11.18
C GLU A 111 -32.75 9.34 11.62
N GLN A 112 -32.03 8.98 12.68
CA GLN A 112 -30.86 9.72 13.13
C GLN A 112 -29.76 9.77 12.09
N LEU A 113 -29.46 8.64 11.44
CA LEU A 113 -28.51 8.59 10.33
C LEU A 113 -28.98 9.43 9.15
N SER A 114 -30.28 9.41 8.85
CA SER A 114 -30.90 10.21 7.80
C SER A 114 -30.70 11.72 8.08
N HIS A 115 -30.92 12.15 9.30
CA HIS A 115 -30.69 13.53 9.72
C HIS A 115 -29.20 13.89 9.68
N LYS A 116 -28.31 13.06 10.21
CA LYS A 116 -26.85 13.28 10.23
C LYS A 116 -26.26 13.42 8.83
N THR A 117 -26.81 12.69 7.85
CA THR A 117 -26.29 12.67 6.46
C THR A 117 -27.11 13.52 5.49
N PHE A 118 -28.18 14.15 5.94
CA PHE A 118 -29.15 14.87 5.08
C PHE A 118 -29.64 14.01 3.90
N SER A 119 -29.81 12.71 4.13
CA SER A 119 -30.16 11.73 3.10
C SER A 119 -31.44 11.00 3.45
N SER A 120 -32.23 10.58 2.44
CA SER A 120 -33.45 9.83 2.70
C SER A 120 -33.16 8.47 3.35
N PRO A 121 -34.07 7.93 4.19
CA PRO A 121 -33.92 6.58 4.79
C PRO A 121 -33.64 5.49 3.76
N ARG A 122 -34.24 5.58 2.57
CA ARG A 122 -34.00 4.66 1.46
C ARG A 122 -32.55 4.75 0.94
N THR A 123 -32.00 5.95 0.87
CA THR A 123 -30.60 6.16 0.49
C THR A 123 -29.67 5.54 1.53
N ILE A 124 -29.94 5.76 2.81
CA ILE A 124 -29.17 5.17 3.91
C ILE A 124 -29.19 3.65 3.83
N GLN A 125 -30.37 3.07 3.67
CA GLN A 125 -30.52 1.61 3.59
C GLN A 125 -29.72 1.01 2.41
N ARG A 126 -29.75 1.66 1.25
CA ARG A 126 -28.91 1.26 0.10
C ARG A 126 -27.42 1.36 0.41
N LYS A 127 -26.99 2.45 1.05
CA LYS A 127 -25.59 2.66 1.44
C LYS A 127 -25.12 1.63 2.47
N LEU A 128 -25.96 1.26 3.42
CA LEU A 128 -25.65 0.19 4.37
C LEU A 128 -25.53 -1.19 3.69
N GLN A 129 -26.29 -1.45 2.64
CA GLN A 129 -26.11 -2.66 1.83
C GLN A 129 -24.77 -2.64 1.07
N GLU A 130 -24.41 -1.50 0.44
CA GLU A 130 -23.11 -1.32 -0.20
C GLU A 130 -21.96 -1.51 0.80
N LEU A 131 -22.09 -0.97 2.02
CA LEU A 131 -21.13 -1.14 3.10
C LEU A 131 -20.99 -2.61 3.52
N ASN A 132 -22.10 -3.38 3.60
CA ASN A 132 -22.06 -4.80 3.92
C ASN A 132 -21.25 -5.61 2.89
N HIS A 133 -21.25 -5.24 1.62
CA HIS A 133 -20.38 -5.88 0.63
C HIS A 133 -18.88 -5.63 0.91
N VAL A 134 -18.54 -4.45 1.42
CA VAL A 134 -17.17 -4.14 1.84
C VAL A 134 -16.79 -4.93 3.08
N LEU A 135 -17.65 -4.92 4.10
CA LEU A 135 -17.46 -5.61 5.38
C LEU A 135 -17.33 -7.13 5.21
N ALA A 136 -18.07 -7.73 4.28
CA ALA A 136 -18.02 -9.16 4.01
C ALA A 136 -16.63 -9.67 3.61
N ASN A 137 -15.79 -8.83 2.99
CA ASN A 137 -14.39 -9.17 2.68
C ASN A 137 -13.52 -9.35 3.94
N TYR A 138 -13.99 -8.85 5.09
CA TYR A 138 -13.34 -8.95 6.40
C TYR A 138 -14.09 -9.90 7.33
N HIS A 139 -15.03 -10.67 6.81
CA HIS A 139 -15.93 -11.52 7.59
C HIS A 139 -16.77 -10.75 8.62
N LEU A 140 -17.05 -9.49 8.31
CA LEU A 140 -17.86 -8.59 9.10
C LEU A 140 -19.21 -8.37 8.42
N SER A 141 -20.21 -8.00 9.20
CA SER A 141 -21.50 -7.56 8.69
C SER A 141 -22.11 -6.50 9.59
N TYR A 142 -22.99 -5.71 8.99
CA TYR A 142 -23.77 -4.73 9.68
C TYR A 142 -25.24 -5.18 9.77
N SER A 143 -25.85 -5.02 10.93
CA SER A 143 -27.27 -5.32 11.14
C SER A 143 -27.91 -4.30 12.08
N LEU A 144 -29.02 -3.70 11.61
CA LEU A 144 -29.85 -2.78 12.41
C LEU A 144 -30.64 -3.47 13.54
N LYS A 145 -30.70 -4.80 13.55
CA LYS A 145 -31.64 -5.55 14.39
C LYS A 145 -31.12 -5.92 15.77
N LYS A 146 -29.87 -5.61 16.11
CA LYS A 146 -29.23 -5.96 17.38
C LYS A 146 -28.58 -4.72 18.02
N GLY A 147 -28.46 -4.75 19.34
CA GLY A 147 -27.86 -3.66 20.12
C GLY A 147 -26.40 -3.32 19.76
N ASP A 148 -25.66 -4.26 19.16
CA ASP A 148 -24.37 -3.97 18.50
C ASP A 148 -24.58 -4.08 16.99
N PRO A 149 -24.44 -2.96 16.25
CA PRO A 149 -24.70 -2.94 14.83
C PRO A 149 -23.62 -3.65 13.99
N LEU A 150 -22.41 -3.84 14.51
CA LEU A 150 -21.32 -4.56 13.84
C LEU A 150 -21.20 -5.98 14.37
N ALA A 151 -21.35 -6.95 13.47
CA ALA A 151 -21.20 -8.37 13.77
C ALA A 151 -19.93 -8.93 13.13
N GLY A 152 -19.17 -9.70 13.91
CA GLY A 152 -17.92 -10.33 13.50
C GLY A 152 -16.97 -10.48 14.69
N ALA A 153 -15.77 -10.99 14.44
CA ALA A 153 -14.75 -11.07 15.46
C ALA A 153 -14.20 -9.66 15.78
N GLU A 154 -14.10 -9.32 17.06
CA GLU A 154 -13.68 -7.98 17.50
C GLU A 154 -12.28 -7.62 16.96
N TYR A 155 -11.32 -8.55 16.92
CA TYR A 155 -10.01 -8.32 16.33
C TYR A 155 -10.08 -7.96 14.82
N ALA A 156 -11.03 -8.53 14.09
CA ALA A 156 -11.25 -8.21 12.68
C ALA A 156 -11.93 -6.83 12.52
N ILE A 157 -12.83 -6.45 13.45
CA ILE A 157 -13.42 -5.11 13.49
C ILE A 157 -12.33 -4.06 13.68
N ARG A 158 -11.46 -4.23 14.68
CA ARG A 158 -10.35 -3.29 14.96
C ARG A 158 -9.39 -3.18 13.78
N TYR A 159 -9.03 -4.30 13.18
CA TYR A 159 -8.17 -4.32 12.00
C TYR A 159 -8.82 -3.62 10.80
N PHE A 160 -10.11 -3.86 10.54
CA PHE A 160 -10.85 -3.19 9.48
C PHE A 160 -10.88 -1.66 9.67
N TYR A 161 -11.17 -1.18 10.89
CA TYR A 161 -11.16 0.26 11.17
C TYR A 161 -9.76 0.85 11.12
N HIS A 162 -8.75 0.10 11.59
CA HIS A 162 -7.36 0.51 11.43
C HIS A 162 -7.01 0.75 9.97
N LEU A 163 -7.28 -0.19 9.07
CA LEU A 163 -7.03 -0.04 7.63
C LEU A 163 -7.83 1.11 7.02
N THR A 164 -9.09 1.25 7.43
CA THR A 164 -10.00 2.26 6.90
C THR A 164 -9.54 3.67 7.26
N TYR A 165 -9.30 3.92 8.54
CA TYR A 165 -8.89 5.23 9.02
C TYR A 165 -7.45 5.57 8.63
N TRP A 166 -6.56 4.57 8.55
CA TRP A 166 -5.20 4.78 8.08
C TRP A 166 -5.13 5.27 6.63
N GLN A 167 -6.03 4.81 5.75
CA GLN A 167 -6.14 5.31 4.37
C GLN A 167 -6.57 6.77 4.27
N ILE A 168 -7.26 7.26 5.30
CA ILE A 168 -7.78 8.64 5.36
C ILE A 168 -6.86 9.50 6.22
N PHE A 169 -5.77 8.89 6.70
CA PHE A 169 -4.83 9.53 7.60
C PHE A 169 -4.18 10.74 6.95
N ASP A 170 -4.44 11.91 7.55
CA ASP A 170 -3.59 13.09 7.45
C ASP A 170 -3.01 13.29 8.85
N GLU A 171 -1.68 13.35 8.95
CA GLU A 171 -0.95 13.41 10.22
C GLU A 171 -1.47 14.51 11.17
N LYS A 172 -2.04 15.58 10.59
CA LYS A 172 -2.59 16.71 11.34
C LYS A 172 -4.03 16.55 11.79
N ASP A 173 -4.82 15.74 11.08
CA ASP A 173 -6.28 15.68 11.24
C ASP A 173 -6.80 14.31 11.72
N SER A 174 -5.91 13.38 12.06
CA SER A 174 -6.33 12.08 12.59
C SER A 174 -6.88 12.24 14.01
N GLN A 175 -8.21 12.34 14.10
CA GLN A 175 -8.92 12.33 15.39
C GLN A 175 -8.58 11.08 16.22
N VAL A 176 -8.30 9.96 15.55
CA VAL A 176 -7.91 8.71 16.20
C VAL A 176 -6.55 8.86 16.89
N LEU A 177 -5.52 9.37 16.21
CA LEU A 177 -4.22 9.61 16.85
C LEU A 177 -4.28 10.76 17.87
N ALA A 178 -5.07 11.77 17.64
CA ALA A 178 -5.27 12.88 18.59
C ALA A 178 -5.96 12.42 19.89
N SER A 179 -6.63 11.27 19.88
CA SER A 179 -7.24 10.69 21.09
C SER A 179 -6.22 10.08 22.06
N ILE A 180 -4.99 9.80 21.60
CA ILE A 180 -3.92 9.25 22.44
C ILE A 180 -3.42 10.33 23.40
N LYS A 181 -3.50 10.04 24.68
CA LYS A 181 -2.97 10.93 25.73
C LYS A 181 -1.43 10.91 25.70
N GLU A 182 -0.84 12.10 25.79
CA GLU A 182 0.62 12.25 25.81
C GLU A 182 1.32 11.56 24.64
N LYS A 183 0.79 11.77 23.42
CA LYS A 183 1.28 11.12 22.19
C LYS A 183 2.78 11.25 22.00
N GLU A 184 3.36 12.42 22.24
CA GLU A 184 4.80 12.68 22.10
C GLU A 184 5.64 11.80 23.04
N GLN A 185 5.16 11.58 24.28
CA GLN A 185 5.83 10.69 25.22
C GLN A 185 5.65 9.21 24.83
N ALA A 186 4.51 8.86 24.24
CA ALA A 186 4.30 7.53 23.66
C ALA A 186 5.25 7.28 22.49
N GLU A 187 5.42 8.23 21.58
CA GLU A 187 6.38 8.14 20.47
C GLU A 187 7.82 7.99 21.01
N ALA A 188 8.23 8.78 22.00
CA ALA A 188 9.56 8.72 22.61
C ALA A 188 9.89 7.34 23.23
N LEU A 189 8.90 6.60 23.74
CA LEU A 189 9.10 5.22 24.20
C LEU A 189 9.57 4.30 23.07
N PHE A 190 8.95 4.40 21.90
CA PHE A 190 9.33 3.59 20.75
C PHE A 190 10.68 4.01 20.18
N GLU A 191 10.94 5.31 20.05
CA GLU A 191 12.24 5.82 19.60
C GLU A 191 13.39 5.36 20.49
N THR A 192 13.15 5.23 21.80
CA THR A 192 14.16 4.78 22.77
C THR A 192 14.36 3.27 22.77
N HIS A 193 13.29 2.49 22.66
CA HIS A 193 13.33 1.03 22.89
C HIS A 193 13.09 0.17 21.66
N ALA A 194 12.70 0.79 20.54
CA ALA A 194 12.47 0.14 19.24
C ALA A 194 13.06 0.99 18.12
N SER A 195 14.35 1.29 18.19
CA SER A 195 15.07 2.17 17.26
C SER A 195 15.07 1.71 15.81
N TYR A 196 14.72 0.44 15.54
CA TYR A 196 14.48 -0.10 14.19
C TYR A 196 13.18 0.41 13.56
N MET A 197 12.25 0.97 14.36
CA MET A 197 10.99 1.50 13.82
C MET A 197 11.16 2.92 13.31
N ARG A 198 10.59 3.19 12.15
CA ARG A 198 10.46 4.56 11.65
C ARG A 198 9.24 5.23 12.30
N LYS A 199 9.23 6.55 12.31
CA LYS A 199 8.09 7.32 12.85
C LYS A 199 6.73 6.86 12.29
N ILE A 200 6.65 6.59 11.00
CA ILE A 200 5.41 6.12 10.37
C ILE A 200 4.95 4.75 10.89
N ASP A 201 5.87 3.87 11.23
CA ASP A 201 5.57 2.55 11.78
C ASP A 201 5.09 2.66 13.23
N ILE A 202 5.67 3.59 14.00
CA ILE A 202 5.22 3.97 15.35
C ILE A 202 3.79 4.55 15.29
N ASP A 203 3.53 5.54 14.43
CA ASP A 203 2.23 6.15 14.25
C ASP A 203 1.16 5.13 13.86
N LYS A 204 1.53 4.18 13.00
CA LYS A 204 0.66 3.09 12.56
C LYS A 204 0.26 2.16 13.72
N PHE A 205 1.21 1.82 14.58
CA PHE A 205 0.93 1.02 15.78
C PHE A 205 0.08 1.82 16.77
N LEU A 206 0.44 3.06 17.06
CA LEU A 206 -0.30 3.94 17.96
C LEU A 206 -1.74 4.17 17.48
N HIS A 207 -1.94 4.26 16.17
CA HIS A 207 -3.28 4.36 15.57
C HIS A 207 -4.13 3.12 15.86
N LEU A 208 -3.56 1.91 15.75
CA LEU A 208 -4.28 0.68 16.12
C LEU A 208 -4.52 0.61 17.63
N PHE A 209 -3.54 1.03 18.43
CA PHE A 209 -3.68 1.12 19.88
C PHE A 209 -4.84 2.05 20.28
N ALA A 210 -4.95 3.23 19.68
CA ALA A 210 -6.06 4.16 19.92
C ALA A 210 -7.43 3.56 19.61
N ILE A 211 -7.54 2.85 18.47
CA ILE A 211 -8.76 2.10 18.12
C ILE A 211 -9.08 1.07 19.19
N SER A 212 -8.08 0.34 19.67
CA SER A 212 -8.25 -0.68 20.72
C SER A 212 -8.72 -0.06 22.03
N VAL A 213 -8.11 1.04 22.46
CA VAL A 213 -8.53 1.80 23.65
C VAL A 213 -9.99 2.26 23.51
N GLN A 214 -10.37 2.83 22.38
CA GLN A 214 -11.74 3.28 22.15
C GLN A 214 -12.73 2.12 22.22
N ARG A 215 -12.42 0.97 21.61
CA ARG A 215 -13.29 -0.21 21.66
C ARG A 215 -13.42 -0.77 23.09
N ILE A 216 -12.35 -0.76 23.89
CA ILE A 216 -12.41 -1.14 25.30
C ILE A 216 -13.34 -0.19 26.09
N HIS A 217 -13.22 1.12 25.91
CA HIS A 217 -14.12 2.11 26.54
C HIS A 217 -15.59 1.94 26.13
N GLN A 218 -15.84 1.51 24.88
CA GLN A 218 -17.18 1.17 24.39
C GLN A 218 -17.69 -0.18 24.90
N LYS A 219 -16.94 -0.88 25.78
CA LYS A 219 -17.28 -2.19 26.34
C LYS A 219 -17.29 -3.33 25.32
N HIS A 220 -16.41 -3.23 24.33
CA HIS A 220 -16.13 -4.28 23.34
C HIS A 220 -14.71 -4.84 23.51
N PRO A 221 -14.35 -5.45 24.66
CA PRO A 221 -13.06 -6.07 24.83
C PRO A 221 -12.93 -7.32 23.96
N LEU A 222 -11.70 -7.67 23.61
CA LEU A 222 -11.40 -8.94 22.96
C LEU A 222 -11.69 -10.13 23.88
N SER A 223 -12.50 -11.06 23.42
CA SER A 223 -12.87 -12.26 24.18
C SER A 223 -12.11 -13.52 23.72
N PHE A 224 -11.64 -13.54 22.47
CA PHE A 224 -10.87 -14.63 21.91
C PHE A 224 -9.95 -14.15 20.79
N LEU A 225 -8.93 -14.94 20.50
CA LEU A 225 -8.02 -14.77 19.37
C LEU A 225 -7.73 -16.12 18.71
N PRO A 226 -7.39 -16.14 17.41
CA PRO A 226 -6.85 -17.34 16.77
C PRO A 226 -5.59 -17.83 17.48
N ASN A 227 -5.36 -19.16 17.46
CA ASN A 227 -4.21 -19.76 18.13
C ASN A 227 -2.86 -19.22 17.62
N GLU A 228 -2.78 -18.91 16.34
CA GLU A 228 -1.61 -18.30 15.69
C GLU A 228 -1.22 -16.96 16.32
N VAL A 229 -2.21 -16.19 16.79
CA VAL A 229 -1.98 -14.92 17.50
C VAL A 229 -1.48 -15.17 18.91
N LEU A 230 -2.07 -16.14 19.61
CA LEU A 230 -1.71 -16.47 20.98
C LEU A 230 -0.29 -17.08 21.11
N THR A 231 0.14 -17.81 20.07
CA THR A 231 1.46 -18.46 20.01
C THR A 231 2.49 -17.69 19.19
N PHE A 232 2.19 -16.42 18.90
CA PHE A 232 3.08 -15.57 18.12
C PHE A 232 4.33 -15.18 18.92
N GLU A 233 5.45 -15.19 18.22
CA GLU A 233 6.76 -14.74 18.74
C GLU A 233 7.30 -13.62 17.84
N HIS A 234 7.67 -12.51 18.47
CA HIS A 234 8.24 -11.36 17.77
C HIS A 234 9.76 -11.53 17.61
N PRO A 235 10.36 -11.17 16.48
CA PRO A 235 11.79 -11.40 16.24
C PRO A 235 12.73 -10.59 17.17
N LEU A 236 12.30 -9.40 17.62
CA LEU A 236 13.18 -8.45 18.30
C LEU A 236 12.84 -8.18 19.76
N ILE A 237 11.65 -8.54 20.23
CA ILE A 237 11.22 -8.25 21.60
C ILE A 237 10.35 -9.36 22.17
N GLU A 238 10.63 -9.79 23.39
CA GLU A 238 9.80 -10.74 24.10
C GLU A 238 8.50 -10.11 24.60
N LYS A 239 7.43 -10.90 24.68
CA LYS A 239 6.11 -10.42 25.05
C LYS A 239 6.07 -9.71 26.40
N ASN A 240 6.73 -10.29 27.43
CA ASN A 240 6.77 -9.67 28.76
C ASN A 240 7.48 -8.32 28.73
N GLN A 241 8.56 -8.20 27.96
CA GLN A 241 9.27 -6.94 27.79
C GLN A 241 8.38 -5.93 27.06
N PHE A 242 7.70 -6.34 25.98
CA PHE A 242 6.75 -5.49 25.26
C PHE A 242 5.63 -4.99 26.18
N ASP A 243 5.04 -5.86 26.97
CA ASP A 243 4.00 -5.52 27.92
C ASP A 243 4.47 -4.46 28.93
N GLN A 244 5.67 -4.60 29.50
CA GLN A 244 6.18 -3.68 30.52
C GLN A 244 6.68 -2.36 29.94
N VAL A 245 7.40 -2.41 28.83
CA VAL A 245 8.04 -1.23 28.23
C VAL A 245 7.02 -0.36 27.48
N PHE A 246 6.11 -0.97 26.73
CA PHE A 246 5.20 -0.24 25.86
C PHE A 246 3.75 -0.24 26.37
N LEU A 247 3.13 -1.41 26.58
CA LEU A 247 1.70 -1.45 26.86
C LEU A 247 1.33 -0.91 28.24
N ASN A 248 2.12 -1.21 29.27
CA ASN A 248 1.85 -0.73 30.63
C ASN A 248 1.79 0.82 30.68
N PRO A 249 2.81 1.58 30.24
CA PRO A 249 2.72 3.03 30.24
C PRO A 249 1.63 3.56 29.27
N LEU A 250 1.43 2.95 28.12
CA LEU A 250 0.41 3.39 27.17
C LEU A 250 -1.00 3.28 27.73
N PHE A 251 -1.38 2.13 28.31
CA PHE A 251 -2.72 1.94 28.87
C PHE A 251 -2.97 2.84 30.09
N ASN A 252 -2.01 2.93 31.00
CA ASN A 252 -2.16 3.77 32.20
C ASN A 252 -2.33 5.25 31.85
N ARG A 253 -1.61 5.79 30.88
CA ARG A 253 -1.78 7.16 30.37
C ARG A 253 -3.17 7.39 29.75
N ASN A 254 -3.74 6.38 29.14
CA ASN A 254 -5.07 6.44 28.55
C ASN A 254 -6.20 6.05 29.51
N HIS A 255 -5.95 6.15 30.82
CA HIS A 255 -6.92 5.90 31.91
C HIS A 255 -7.48 4.47 31.94
N LEU A 256 -6.70 3.51 31.45
CA LEU A 256 -6.99 2.09 31.53
C LEU A 256 -5.90 1.42 32.39
N PRO A 257 -6.19 1.02 33.64
CA PRO A 257 -5.19 0.36 34.48
C PRO A 257 -4.69 -0.92 33.79
N PHE A 258 -3.37 -1.03 33.60
CA PHE A 258 -2.78 -2.16 32.89
C PHE A 258 -3.14 -3.52 33.53
N SER A 259 -3.32 -3.54 34.85
CA SER A 259 -3.76 -4.74 35.60
C SER A 259 -5.16 -5.24 35.21
N GLU A 260 -6.00 -4.38 34.63
CA GLU A 260 -7.34 -4.71 34.18
C GLU A 260 -7.39 -5.15 32.71
N ILE A 261 -6.28 -4.97 31.98
CA ILE A 261 -6.19 -5.35 30.58
C ILE A 261 -5.94 -6.86 30.45
N SER A 262 -6.86 -7.53 29.78
CA SER A 262 -6.81 -8.97 29.61
C SER A 262 -5.58 -9.42 28.81
N GLU A 263 -5.15 -10.67 29.07
CA GLU A 263 -4.06 -11.28 28.29
C GLU A 263 -4.36 -11.33 26.78
N VAL A 264 -5.63 -11.49 26.42
CA VAL A 264 -6.10 -11.52 25.02
C VAL A 264 -5.85 -10.18 24.33
N GLU A 265 -6.15 -9.05 25.00
CA GLU A 265 -5.88 -7.70 24.49
C GLU A 265 -4.38 -7.46 24.27
N ARG A 266 -3.56 -7.84 25.25
CA ARG A 266 -2.10 -7.68 25.19
C ARG A 266 -1.49 -8.54 24.08
N SER A 267 -1.95 -9.77 23.93
CA SER A 267 -1.51 -10.68 22.86
C SER A 267 -1.86 -10.16 21.49
N PHE A 268 -3.04 -9.56 21.32
CA PHE A 268 -3.43 -8.94 20.05
C PHE A 268 -2.51 -7.78 19.68
N LEU A 269 -2.24 -6.87 20.60
CA LEU A 269 -1.38 -5.72 20.33
C LEU A 269 0.08 -6.15 20.08
N TYR A 270 0.59 -7.11 20.82
CA TYR A 270 1.92 -7.69 20.59
C TYR A 270 2.03 -8.33 19.21
N TYR A 271 1.04 -9.12 18.83
CA TYR A 271 0.95 -9.71 17.51
C TYR A 271 0.92 -8.66 16.40
N MET A 272 0.05 -7.66 16.54
CA MET A 272 -0.07 -6.59 15.54
C MET A 272 1.20 -5.76 15.44
N PHE A 273 1.88 -5.53 16.56
CA PHE A 273 3.19 -4.87 16.57
C PHE A 273 4.21 -5.60 15.69
N GLY A 274 4.21 -6.93 15.71
CA GLY A 274 5.10 -7.74 14.89
C GLY A 274 4.68 -7.76 13.40
N VAL A 275 3.42 -8.13 13.12
CA VAL A 275 2.99 -8.42 11.73
C VAL A 275 2.73 -7.16 10.88
N MET A 276 2.69 -5.99 11.49
CA MET A 276 2.53 -4.71 10.75
C MET A 276 3.86 -4.15 10.27
N ASN A 277 4.99 -4.69 10.70
CA ASN A 277 6.32 -4.22 10.35
C ASN A 277 6.97 -5.11 9.28
N THR A 278 7.94 -4.53 8.58
CA THR A 278 8.89 -5.25 7.73
C THR A 278 10.27 -5.08 8.36
N TYR A 279 10.96 -6.18 8.54
CA TYR A 279 12.27 -6.22 9.19
C TYR A 279 13.36 -6.24 8.12
N LEU A 280 14.35 -5.37 8.23
CA LEU A 280 15.52 -5.35 7.35
C LEU A 280 16.58 -6.36 7.84
N GLU A 281 17.56 -6.71 7.01
CA GLU A 281 18.64 -7.61 7.41
C GLU A 281 19.38 -7.07 8.64
N GLU A 282 19.68 -5.78 8.64
CA GLU A 282 20.34 -5.08 9.75
C GLU A 282 19.55 -5.09 11.06
N ASP A 283 18.24 -5.11 11.00
CA ASP A 283 17.39 -5.23 12.20
C ASP A 283 17.51 -6.63 12.83
N LEU A 284 17.80 -7.65 12.00
CA LEU A 284 17.83 -9.04 12.39
C LEU A 284 19.21 -9.53 12.87
N ASP A 285 20.27 -8.75 12.73
CA ASP A 285 21.63 -9.12 13.17
C ASP A 285 21.71 -9.44 14.66
N ALA A 286 20.95 -8.72 15.50
CA ALA A 286 20.87 -8.93 16.95
C ALA A 286 19.62 -9.72 17.39
N ALA A 287 18.81 -10.19 16.44
CA ALA A 287 17.52 -10.81 16.72
C ALA A 287 17.65 -12.23 17.25
N ASN A 288 16.81 -12.59 18.23
CA ASN A 288 16.63 -13.99 18.61
C ASN A 288 15.62 -14.66 17.66
N ILE A 289 16.12 -15.21 16.57
CA ILE A 289 15.31 -15.91 15.56
C ILE A 289 15.29 -17.42 15.72
N SER A 290 15.77 -17.97 16.84
CA SER A 290 15.80 -19.41 17.11
C SER A 290 14.40 -20.06 17.07
N TRP A 291 13.35 -19.30 17.36
CA TRP A 291 11.96 -19.74 17.25
C TRP A 291 11.55 -20.12 15.80
N LEU A 292 12.23 -19.63 14.78
CA LEU A 292 11.98 -19.99 13.37
C LEU A 292 12.32 -21.46 13.07
N THR A 293 13.10 -22.14 13.92
CA THR A 293 13.40 -23.57 13.79
C THR A 293 12.25 -24.46 14.24
N GLN A 294 11.18 -23.88 14.83
CA GLN A 294 10.02 -24.65 15.29
C GLN A 294 9.29 -25.31 14.12
N PRO A 295 8.72 -26.51 14.33
CA PRO A 295 8.04 -27.25 13.26
C PRO A 295 6.91 -26.47 12.55
N LYS A 296 6.27 -25.54 13.24
CA LYS A 296 5.20 -24.70 12.67
C LYS A 296 5.66 -23.80 11.51
N TYR A 297 6.96 -23.46 11.43
CA TYR A 297 7.53 -22.60 10.38
C TYR A 297 8.34 -23.38 9.33
N GLN A 298 8.32 -24.70 9.40
CA GLN A 298 9.09 -25.54 8.48
C GLN A 298 8.68 -25.35 7.01
N GLN A 299 7.40 -25.07 6.76
CA GLN A 299 6.92 -24.84 5.40
C GLN A 299 7.42 -23.52 4.81
N GLU A 300 7.53 -22.46 5.63
CA GLU A 300 8.13 -21.19 5.24
C GLU A 300 9.63 -21.34 4.97
N ALA A 301 10.35 -22.09 5.80
CA ALA A 301 11.75 -22.39 5.56
C ALA A 301 11.95 -23.16 4.24
N GLN A 302 11.13 -24.18 3.96
CA GLN A 302 11.14 -24.89 2.69
C GLN A 302 10.78 -23.99 1.51
N LEU A 303 9.90 -23.02 1.71
CA LEU A 303 9.52 -22.05 0.69
C LEU A 303 10.68 -21.12 0.34
N VAL A 304 11.48 -20.67 1.32
CA VAL A 304 12.70 -19.86 1.09
C VAL A 304 13.71 -20.65 0.26
N GLU A 305 13.95 -21.95 0.59
CA GLU A 305 14.84 -22.80 -0.20
C GLU A 305 14.32 -23.02 -1.64
N LYS A 306 13.01 -23.18 -1.81
CA LYS A 306 12.40 -23.29 -3.15
C LYS A 306 12.53 -21.98 -3.95
N LEU A 307 12.42 -20.83 -3.33
CA LEU A 307 12.67 -19.54 -3.97
C LEU A 307 14.11 -19.45 -4.48
N ALA A 308 15.09 -19.85 -3.66
CA ALA A 308 16.50 -19.88 -4.05
C ALA A 308 16.72 -20.75 -5.29
N VAL A 309 16.20 -21.98 -5.28
CA VAL A 309 16.30 -22.91 -6.41
C VAL A 309 15.59 -22.37 -7.66
N TYR A 310 14.38 -21.87 -7.51
CA TYR A 310 13.56 -21.38 -8.62
C TYR A 310 14.21 -20.19 -9.36
N PHE A 311 14.79 -19.26 -8.60
CA PHE A 311 15.48 -18.10 -9.15
C PHE A 311 16.98 -18.35 -9.41
N ARG A 312 17.48 -19.56 -9.14
CA ARG A 312 18.90 -19.94 -9.31
C ARG A 312 19.85 -19.02 -8.53
N LEU A 313 19.47 -18.67 -7.32
CA LEU A 313 20.25 -17.83 -6.41
C LEU A 313 20.74 -18.65 -5.22
N THR A 314 21.88 -18.24 -4.66
CA THR A 314 22.37 -18.75 -3.38
C THR A 314 22.25 -17.63 -2.37
N PHE A 315 21.19 -17.66 -1.55
CA PHE A 315 21.00 -16.67 -0.51
C PHE A 315 22.02 -16.85 0.63
N THR A 316 22.52 -15.75 1.13
CA THR A 316 23.28 -15.73 2.39
C THR A 316 22.38 -16.07 3.56
N GLU A 317 22.94 -16.40 4.73
CA GLU A 317 22.11 -16.66 5.93
C GLU A 317 21.32 -15.41 6.38
N ALA A 318 21.89 -14.21 6.23
CA ALA A 318 21.18 -12.96 6.49
C ALA A 318 19.95 -12.79 5.59
N GLU A 319 20.10 -13.07 4.29
CA GLU A 319 19.00 -12.99 3.31
C GLU A 319 17.93 -14.07 3.55
N LYS A 320 18.33 -15.27 3.95
CA LYS A 320 17.38 -16.33 4.35
C LYS A 320 16.59 -15.91 5.58
N ASN A 321 17.24 -15.37 6.59
CA ASN A 321 16.61 -14.89 7.81
C ASN A 321 15.65 -13.73 7.50
N TYR A 322 16.09 -12.77 6.68
CA TYR A 322 15.25 -11.66 6.20
C TYR A 322 13.98 -12.18 5.51
N LEU A 323 14.13 -13.09 4.56
CA LEU A 323 12.99 -13.67 3.86
C LEU A 323 12.09 -14.45 4.82
N LEU A 324 12.65 -15.33 5.64
CA LEU A 324 11.89 -16.22 6.50
C LEU A 324 11.08 -15.44 7.54
N VAL A 325 11.70 -14.48 8.24
CA VAL A 325 11.00 -13.61 9.20
C VAL A 325 9.84 -12.89 8.53
N ASN A 326 10.10 -12.17 7.44
CA ASN A 326 9.07 -11.39 6.78
C ASN A 326 7.97 -12.26 6.17
N LEU A 327 8.29 -13.44 5.63
CA LEU A 327 7.28 -14.37 5.12
C LEU A 327 6.39 -14.90 6.25
N VAL A 328 6.97 -15.27 7.39
CA VAL A 328 6.20 -15.68 8.57
C VAL A 328 5.24 -14.56 9.02
N MET A 329 5.70 -13.30 9.06
CA MET A 329 4.84 -12.16 9.42
C MET A 329 3.68 -11.98 8.42
N ILE A 330 3.98 -12.01 7.13
CA ILE A 330 2.99 -11.86 6.05
C ILE A 330 1.98 -13.01 6.06
N HIS A 331 2.45 -14.24 6.23
CA HIS A 331 1.60 -15.44 6.27
C HIS A 331 0.69 -15.43 7.49
N SER A 332 1.24 -15.10 8.65
CA SER A 332 0.49 -15.00 9.91
C SER A 332 -0.62 -13.95 9.77
N ALA A 333 -0.32 -12.74 9.29
CA ALA A 333 -1.31 -11.70 9.06
C ALA A 333 -2.39 -12.15 8.06
N SER A 334 -2.01 -12.81 6.97
CA SER A 334 -2.94 -13.32 5.96
C SER A 334 -3.81 -14.45 6.48
N GLY A 335 -3.28 -15.31 7.35
CA GLY A 335 -4.03 -16.37 8.03
C GLY A 335 -5.07 -15.81 8.99
N CYS A 336 -4.68 -14.82 9.81
CA CYS A 336 -5.55 -14.20 10.82
C CYS A 336 -6.68 -13.35 10.19
N PHE A 337 -6.35 -12.50 9.21
CA PHE A 337 -7.29 -11.52 8.65
C PHE A 337 -7.90 -11.92 7.31
N GLY A 338 -7.52 -13.06 6.79
CA GLY A 338 -8.05 -13.66 5.56
C GLY A 338 -7.31 -13.25 4.29
N THR A 339 -7.33 -14.16 3.31
CA THR A 339 -6.66 -14.03 2.02
C THR A 339 -7.49 -13.29 0.95
N ARG A 340 -8.78 -13.02 1.22
CA ARG A 340 -9.69 -12.38 0.27
C ARG A 340 -9.56 -10.86 0.17
N GLN A 341 -8.72 -10.28 1.00
CA GLN A 341 -8.51 -8.84 0.99
C GLN A 341 -7.70 -8.45 -0.26
N LYS A 342 -8.29 -7.59 -1.10
CA LYS A 342 -7.61 -7.00 -2.26
C LYS A 342 -6.70 -5.82 -1.90
N SER A 343 -6.61 -5.45 -0.63
CA SER A 343 -5.78 -4.36 -0.15
C SER A 343 -4.68 -4.89 0.76
N ASP A 344 -3.50 -4.31 0.66
CA ASP A 344 -2.38 -4.60 1.56
C ASP A 344 -2.64 -4.09 2.98
N SER A 345 -1.69 -4.29 3.89
CA SER A 345 -1.77 -3.78 5.27
C SER A 345 -1.85 -2.25 5.35
N PHE A 346 -1.64 -1.57 4.24
CA PHE A 346 -1.72 -0.12 4.09
C PHE A 346 -3.01 0.31 3.39
N GLY A 347 -3.91 -0.62 3.10
CA GLY A 347 -5.19 -0.35 2.45
C GLY A 347 -5.10 -0.06 0.95
N LYS A 348 -3.91 -0.13 0.34
CA LYS A 348 -3.75 0.04 -1.10
C LYS A 348 -4.34 -1.16 -1.83
N THR A 349 -5.29 -0.91 -2.71
CA THR A 349 -5.79 -1.93 -3.65
C THR A 349 -4.68 -2.22 -4.66
N THR A 350 -4.34 -3.48 -4.81
CA THR A 350 -3.42 -3.92 -5.85
C THR A 350 -4.22 -4.23 -7.12
N ASP A 351 -3.99 -3.43 -8.16
CA ASP A 351 -4.47 -3.73 -9.51
C ASP A 351 -3.40 -4.59 -10.20
N GLU A 352 -3.82 -5.66 -10.86
CA GLU A 352 -2.92 -6.55 -11.60
C GLU A 352 -2.12 -5.81 -12.67
N GLN A 353 -2.74 -4.83 -13.35
CA GLN A 353 -2.06 -4.01 -14.36
C GLN A 353 -0.97 -3.12 -13.75
N GLU A 354 -1.24 -2.53 -12.59
CA GLU A 354 -0.24 -1.75 -11.84
C GLU A 354 0.91 -2.63 -11.38
N LEU A 355 0.62 -3.84 -10.88
CA LEU A 355 1.64 -4.80 -10.45
C LEU A 355 2.52 -5.27 -11.61
N GLN A 356 1.91 -5.57 -12.74
CA GLN A 356 2.65 -5.97 -13.93
C GLN A 356 3.49 -4.82 -14.49
N ALA A 357 3.02 -3.58 -14.41
CA ALA A 357 3.80 -2.40 -14.78
C ALA A 357 4.98 -2.14 -13.83
N ALA A 358 4.76 -2.31 -12.51
CA ALA A 358 5.82 -2.13 -11.50
C ALA A 358 6.87 -3.27 -11.54
N PHE A 359 6.44 -4.50 -11.79
CA PHE A 359 7.29 -5.70 -11.80
C PHE A 359 7.08 -6.52 -13.07
N PRO A 360 7.47 -6.02 -14.26
CA PRO A 360 7.10 -6.61 -15.55
C PRO A 360 7.60 -8.05 -15.74
N VAL A 361 8.71 -8.41 -15.13
CA VAL A 361 9.30 -9.77 -15.20
C VAL A 361 8.99 -10.55 -13.91
N LEU A 362 9.18 -9.94 -12.75
CA LEU A 362 9.10 -10.61 -11.46
C LEU A 362 7.66 -11.04 -11.13
N TYR A 363 6.67 -10.20 -11.37
CA TYR A 363 5.27 -10.50 -11.04
C TYR A 363 4.73 -11.74 -11.79
N PRO A 364 4.81 -11.83 -13.15
CA PRO A 364 4.38 -13.05 -13.86
C PRO A 364 5.20 -14.28 -13.49
N THR A 365 6.48 -14.12 -13.13
CA THR A 365 7.33 -15.21 -12.66
C THR A 365 6.88 -15.70 -11.28
N MET A 366 6.55 -14.81 -10.37
CA MET A 366 5.99 -15.15 -9.06
C MET A 366 4.61 -15.82 -9.15
N LYS A 367 3.76 -15.43 -10.09
CA LYS A 367 2.49 -16.14 -10.33
C LYS A 367 2.74 -17.61 -10.70
N ARG A 368 3.70 -17.89 -11.56
CA ARG A 368 4.09 -19.28 -11.91
C ARG A 368 4.67 -20.04 -10.71
N PHE A 369 5.58 -19.39 -9.98
CA PHE A 369 6.13 -19.97 -8.77
C PHE A 369 5.04 -20.33 -7.75
N PHE A 370 4.06 -19.49 -7.53
CA PHE A 370 2.94 -19.76 -6.62
C PHE A 370 2.14 -21.00 -7.04
N LEU A 371 1.89 -21.19 -8.34
CA LEU A 371 1.21 -22.39 -8.85
C LEU A 371 2.01 -23.66 -8.52
N GLU A 372 3.34 -23.65 -8.69
CA GLU A 372 4.20 -24.77 -8.36
C GLU A 372 4.28 -25.00 -6.84
N ALA A 373 4.41 -23.92 -6.06
CA ALA A 373 4.46 -23.97 -4.60
C ALA A 373 3.17 -24.51 -3.98
N THR A 374 1.99 -24.19 -4.53
CA THR A 374 0.70 -24.73 -4.05
C THR A 374 0.60 -26.26 -4.17
N VAL A 375 1.33 -26.85 -5.11
CA VAL A 375 1.39 -28.32 -5.27
C VAL A 375 2.38 -28.92 -4.29
N SER A 376 3.55 -28.31 -4.14
CA SER A 376 4.66 -28.86 -3.38
C SER A 376 4.67 -28.56 -1.88
N LEU A 377 3.88 -27.56 -1.44
CA LEU A 377 3.76 -27.15 -0.04
C LEU A 377 2.28 -27.17 0.40
N PRO A 378 1.73 -28.34 0.77
CA PRO A 378 0.30 -28.50 1.04
C PRO A 378 -0.25 -27.61 2.17
N ALA A 379 0.55 -27.33 3.21
CA ALA A 379 0.14 -26.49 4.32
C ALA A 379 -0.06 -25.03 3.88
N LEU A 380 0.73 -24.55 2.92
CA LEU A 380 0.63 -23.19 2.39
C LEU A 380 -0.33 -23.07 1.20
N ARG A 381 -0.89 -24.17 0.70
CA ARG A 381 -1.77 -24.17 -0.49
C ARG A 381 -2.88 -23.14 -0.38
N ARG A 382 -3.63 -23.15 0.72
CA ARG A 382 -4.77 -22.25 0.91
C ARG A 382 -4.34 -20.76 0.93
N LEU A 383 -3.17 -20.50 1.46
CA LEU A 383 -2.60 -19.16 1.58
C LEU A 383 -2.11 -18.63 0.22
N LEU A 384 -1.34 -19.46 -0.51
CA LEU A 384 -0.72 -19.08 -1.78
C LEU A 384 -1.70 -19.08 -2.96
N GLN A 385 -2.87 -19.70 -2.82
CA GLN A 385 -3.79 -19.89 -3.91
C GLN A 385 -4.40 -18.56 -4.40
N MET A 386 -3.97 -18.12 -5.61
CA MET A 386 -4.50 -16.94 -6.33
C MET A 386 -4.62 -15.66 -5.48
N ASN A 387 -3.55 -15.33 -4.77
CA ASN A 387 -3.50 -14.18 -3.88
C ASN A 387 -2.54 -13.10 -4.43
N ASP A 388 -3.07 -12.20 -5.26
CA ASP A 388 -2.28 -11.12 -5.88
C ASP A 388 -1.60 -10.20 -4.85
N ARG A 389 -2.22 -10.02 -3.68
CA ARG A 389 -1.62 -9.27 -2.58
C ARG A 389 -0.33 -9.94 -2.08
N LEU A 390 -0.36 -11.25 -1.84
CA LEU A 390 0.83 -11.98 -1.41
C LEU A 390 1.90 -11.94 -2.50
N ILE A 391 1.51 -12.14 -3.76
CA ILE A 391 2.46 -12.03 -4.88
C ILE A 391 3.15 -10.68 -4.89
N PHE A 392 2.41 -9.59 -4.68
CA PHE A 392 2.98 -8.25 -4.56
C PHE A 392 3.98 -8.14 -3.40
N GLN A 393 3.59 -8.61 -2.20
CA GLN A 393 4.46 -8.57 -1.02
C GLN A 393 5.76 -9.38 -1.24
N TYR A 394 5.66 -10.55 -1.88
CA TYR A 394 6.82 -11.33 -2.27
C TYR A 394 7.70 -10.60 -3.29
N CYS A 395 7.09 -9.96 -4.29
CA CYS A 395 7.84 -9.16 -5.26
C CYS A 395 8.62 -8.04 -4.56
N MET A 396 8.01 -7.39 -3.57
CA MET A 396 8.68 -6.34 -2.80
C MET A 396 9.86 -6.87 -2.00
N LEU A 397 9.69 -7.99 -1.26
CA LEU A 397 10.76 -8.60 -0.49
C LEU A 397 11.92 -9.07 -1.37
N LEU A 398 11.61 -9.81 -2.43
CA LEU A 398 12.62 -10.33 -3.34
C LEU A 398 13.33 -9.23 -4.13
N ARG A 399 12.66 -8.13 -4.44
CA ARG A 399 13.28 -7.01 -5.14
C ARG A 399 14.46 -6.42 -4.35
N VAL A 400 14.34 -6.33 -3.03
CA VAL A 400 15.42 -5.87 -2.16
C VAL A 400 16.67 -6.76 -2.29
N ILE A 401 16.46 -8.07 -2.34
CA ILE A 401 17.55 -9.04 -2.50
C ILE A 401 18.09 -9.03 -3.93
N PHE A 402 17.22 -9.08 -4.94
CA PHE A 402 17.63 -9.23 -6.34
C PHE A 402 18.49 -8.06 -6.83
N ILE A 403 18.28 -6.84 -6.30
CA ILE A 403 19.15 -5.69 -6.61
C ILE A 403 20.62 -6.01 -6.32
N LYS A 404 20.93 -6.82 -5.29
CA LYS A 404 22.30 -7.20 -4.95
C LYS A 404 22.94 -8.18 -5.96
N TYR A 405 22.10 -8.96 -6.63
CA TYR A 405 22.52 -9.98 -7.61
C TYR A 405 22.39 -9.52 -9.06
N GLU A 406 21.80 -8.34 -9.30
CA GLU A 406 21.70 -7.79 -10.65
C GLU A 406 23.08 -7.44 -11.16
N GLN A 407 23.48 -8.05 -12.29
CA GLN A 407 24.69 -7.65 -12.98
C GLN A 407 24.50 -6.23 -13.55
N PRO A 408 25.52 -5.37 -13.44
CA PRO A 408 25.48 -4.06 -14.07
C PRO A 408 25.37 -4.21 -15.59
N VAL A 409 24.39 -3.54 -16.19
CA VAL A 409 24.26 -3.48 -17.65
C VAL A 409 25.37 -2.58 -18.19
N THR A 410 26.17 -3.12 -19.09
CA THR A 410 27.22 -2.35 -19.79
C THR A 410 26.61 -1.66 -21.00
N PHE A 411 26.93 -0.38 -21.19
CA PHE A 411 26.40 0.37 -22.32
C PHE A 411 27.43 1.27 -22.97
N SER A 412 27.31 1.48 -24.26
CA SER A 412 28.03 2.50 -25.02
C SER A 412 27.07 3.54 -25.56
N ILE A 413 27.54 4.79 -25.63
CA ILE A 413 26.77 5.90 -26.18
C ILE A 413 27.53 6.46 -27.36
N HIS A 414 26.83 6.66 -28.46
CA HIS A 414 27.35 7.23 -29.69
C HIS A 414 26.45 8.39 -30.12
N SER A 415 27.03 9.60 -30.16
CA SER A 415 26.30 10.78 -30.58
C SER A 415 27.02 11.52 -31.71
N LYS A 416 26.28 11.87 -32.75
CA LYS A 416 26.76 12.74 -33.85
C LYS A 416 27.14 14.13 -33.36
N TYR A 417 26.72 14.54 -32.16
CA TYR A 417 27.07 15.83 -31.56
C TYR A 417 28.32 15.74 -30.68
N GLY A 418 28.94 14.55 -30.59
CA GLY A 418 30.21 14.33 -29.94
C GLY A 418 30.17 14.10 -28.43
N LYS A 419 31.35 14.01 -27.81
CA LYS A 419 31.57 13.54 -26.43
C LYS A 419 30.77 14.30 -25.36
N THR A 420 30.51 15.59 -25.55
CA THR A 420 29.75 16.38 -24.58
C THR A 420 28.29 15.87 -24.48
N GLN A 421 27.69 15.55 -25.62
CA GLN A 421 26.35 14.99 -25.67
C GLN A 421 26.32 13.56 -25.07
N GLU A 422 27.34 12.77 -25.38
CA GLU A 422 27.48 11.41 -24.81
C GLU A 422 27.56 11.47 -23.28
N LEU A 423 28.37 12.37 -22.72
CA LEU A 423 28.47 12.57 -21.27
C LEU A 423 27.14 13.05 -20.65
N TRP A 424 26.45 13.96 -21.35
CA TRP A 424 25.13 14.41 -20.87
C TRP A 424 24.10 13.29 -20.83
N ILE A 425 24.01 12.47 -21.90
CA ILE A 425 23.13 11.29 -21.96
C ILE A 425 23.53 10.31 -20.86
N LYS A 426 24.83 10.02 -20.70
CA LYS A 426 25.35 9.15 -19.64
C LYS A 426 24.86 9.59 -18.25
N ASN A 427 25.10 10.85 -17.89
CA ASN A 427 24.73 11.38 -16.59
C ASN A 427 23.21 11.32 -16.37
N ARG A 428 22.42 11.62 -17.41
CA ARG A 428 20.97 11.54 -17.33
C ARG A 428 20.45 10.11 -17.12
N LEU A 429 21.05 9.13 -17.78
CA LEU A 429 20.73 7.71 -17.60
C LEU A 429 21.14 7.22 -16.22
N MET A 430 22.36 7.54 -15.78
CA MET A 430 22.85 7.16 -14.44
C MET A 430 21.97 7.72 -13.32
N ASN A 431 21.46 8.95 -13.48
CA ASN A 431 20.55 9.56 -12.50
C ASN A 431 19.11 9.04 -12.58
N ALA A 432 18.68 8.54 -13.74
CA ALA A 432 17.32 8.05 -13.94
C ALA A 432 17.16 6.55 -13.65
N THR A 433 18.25 5.79 -13.58
CA THR A 433 18.22 4.36 -13.38
C THR A 433 18.78 4.00 -12.00
N HIS A 434 18.01 3.23 -11.22
CA HIS A 434 18.48 2.66 -9.96
C HIS A 434 19.40 1.43 -10.18
N ARG A 435 19.65 1.05 -11.44
CA ARG A 435 20.57 -0.03 -11.79
C ARG A 435 21.97 0.53 -11.91
N ALA A 436 22.94 -0.19 -11.37
CA ALA A 436 24.35 0.10 -11.61
C ALA A 436 24.65 -0.11 -13.10
N MET A 437 24.72 0.96 -13.86
CA MET A 437 25.14 0.92 -15.28
C MET A 437 26.61 1.35 -15.38
N ALA A 438 27.44 0.46 -15.91
CA ALA A 438 28.82 0.78 -16.19
C ALA A 438 28.95 1.37 -17.62
N HIS A 439 29.68 2.49 -17.75
CA HIS A 439 29.99 3.02 -19.07
C HIS A 439 31.07 2.12 -19.73
N TYR A 440 30.76 1.69 -20.91
CA TYR A 440 31.64 0.82 -21.69
C TYR A 440 32.88 1.59 -22.20
N SER A 441 34.07 1.04 -22.03
CA SER A 441 35.29 1.48 -22.68
C SER A 441 35.54 0.60 -23.91
N LEU A 442 36.07 1.18 -24.98
CA LEU A 442 36.19 0.60 -26.33
C LEU A 442 36.79 -0.82 -26.47
N SER A 443 37.24 -1.43 -25.40
CA SER A 443 37.86 -2.76 -25.38
C SER A 443 36.95 -3.91 -24.96
N GLN A 444 35.69 -3.65 -24.56
CA GLN A 444 34.72 -4.66 -24.09
C GLN A 444 33.41 -4.54 -24.87
N LYS A 445 32.64 -5.62 -24.97
CA LYS A 445 31.35 -5.64 -25.67
C LYS A 445 30.25 -5.07 -24.79
N PRO A 446 29.46 -4.06 -25.24
CA PRO A 446 28.35 -3.54 -24.47
C PRO A 446 27.11 -4.42 -24.62
N ASP A 447 26.28 -4.50 -23.55
CA ASP A 447 24.95 -5.12 -23.61
C ASP A 447 23.97 -4.21 -24.36
N LEU A 448 24.17 -2.89 -24.28
CA LEU A 448 23.30 -1.87 -24.87
C LEU A 448 24.13 -0.81 -25.59
N VAL A 449 23.74 -0.52 -26.82
CA VAL A 449 24.26 0.61 -27.59
C VAL A 449 23.18 1.66 -27.76
N ILE A 450 23.45 2.88 -27.33
CA ILE A 450 22.57 4.03 -27.45
C ILE A 450 23.15 4.99 -28.48
N SER A 451 22.37 5.30 -29.53
CA SER A 451 22.87 6.20 -30.59
C SER A 451 21.79 7.15 -31.10
N ASP A 452 22.19 8.34 -31.53
CA ASP A 452 21.33 9.30 -32.26
C ASP A 452 21.54 9.26 -33.79
N TYR A 453 22.30 8.28 -34.28
CA TYR A 453 22.49 8.02 -35.70
C TYR A 453 22.63 6.50 -35.97
N PRO A 454 22.37 6.02 -37.21
CA PRO A 454 22.53 4.62 -37.55
C PRO A 454 23.97 4.14 -37.36
N ILE A 455 24.14 3.07 -36.60
CA ILE A 455 25.42 2.42 -36.40
C ILE A 455 25.52 1.27 -37.41
N HIS A 456 26.51 1.34 -38.26
CA HIS A 456 26.81 0.33 -39.32
C HIS A 456 27.89 -0.66 -38.87
N GLN A 457 28.12 -0.83 -37.58
CA GLN A 457 29.08 -1.79 -37.08
C GLN A 457 28.50 -3.19 -37.19
N GLU A 458 29.16 -4.08 -37.90
CA GLU A 458 28.78 -5.49 -37.98
C GLU A 458 29.10 -6.16 -36.64
N PHE A 459 28.07 -6.49 -35.88
CA PHE A 459 28.18 -7.36 -34.74
C PHE A 459 27.94 -8.80 -35.20
N SER A 460 28.69 -9.79 -34.69
CA SER A 460 28.41 -11.19 -34.98
C SER A 460 27.04 -11.59 -34.46
N GLU A 461 26.37 -12.56 -35.09
CA GLU A 461 25.02 -13.00 -34.70
C GLU A 461 24.88 -13.43 -33.24
N GLU A 462 25.98 -13.97 -32.64
CA GLU A 462 26.02 -14.39 -31.24
C GLU A 462 26.27 -13.23 -30.24
N GLU A 463 26.54 -12.02 -30.72
CA GLU A 463 27.07 -10.91 -29.92
C GLU A 463 26.36 -9.59 -30.17
N GLN A 464 25.15 -9.59 -30.73
CA GLN A 464 24.40 -8.37 -31.03
C GLN A 464 23.99 -7.66 -29.74
N PRO A 465 24.55 -6.46 -29.46
CA PRO A 465 24.06 -5.63 -28.36
C PRO A 465 22.64 -5.15 -28.67
N TYR A 466 21.89 -4.83 -27.64
CA TYR A 466 20.61 -4.20 -27.83
C TYR A 466 20.82 -2.78 -28.38
N LEU A 467 20.25 -2.47 -29.55
CA LEU A 467 20.42 -1.15 -30.18
C LEU A 467 19.21 -0.25 -29.82
N PHE A 468 19.48 0.87 -29.19
CA PHE A 468 18.48 1.89 -28.88
C PHE A 468 18.81 3.21 -29.59
N TYR A 469 17.92 3.66 -30.47
CA TYR A 469 18.08 4.92 -31.16
C TYR A 469 17.39 6.07 -30.44
N TRP A 470 18.14 7.06 -30.03
CA TRP A 470 17.66 8.25 -29.32
C TRP A 470 17.36 9.40 -30.27
N ASN A 471 16.12 9.81 -30.37
CA ASN A 471 15.66 10.91 -31.21
C ASN A 471 15.59 12.28 -30.50
N GLY A 472 16.49 12.59 -29.61
CA GLY A 472 16.88 13.94 -29.13
C GLY A 472 15.83 14.82 -28.42
N THR A 473 14.54 14.65 -28.59
CA THR A 473 13.49 15.43 -27.95
C THR A 473 12.20 14.63 -27.85
N GLN A 474 11.75 14.40 -26.65
CA GLN A 474 10.56 13.67 -26.20
C GLN A 474 10.73 12.15 -26.13
N ALA A 475 10.74 11.65 -24.88
CA ALA A 475 10.34 10.29 -24.59
C ALA A 475 8.84 10.15 -24.91
N GLN A 476 8.47 10.03 -26.17
CA GLN A 476 7.20 9.45 -26.54
C GLN A 476 7.32 7.95 -26.24
N ARG A 477 6.57 7.50 -25.25
CA ARG A 477 6.24 6.09 -25.08
C ARG A 477 5.48 5.63 -26.31
N SER A 478 6.17 5.20 -27.35
CA SER A 478 5.59 4.38 -28.40
C SER A 478 5.52 2.96 -27.84
N GLY A 479 4.38 2.65 -27.19
CA GLY A 479 3.95 1.29 -27.02
C GLY A 479 3.64 0.73 -28.41
N ASN A 480 4.56 0.02 -28.99
CA ASN A 480 4.27 -0.90 -30.08
C ASN A 480 4.40 -2.32 -29.56
N SER A 481 3.24 -2.87 -29.17
CA SER A 481 2.95 -4.27 -29.30
C SER A 481 3.15 -4.70 -30.75
N SER A 482 4.15 -5.47 -31.03
CA SER A 482 4.17 -6.36 -32.18
C SER A 482 4.68 -7.73 -31.74
N SER A 483 3.72 -8.63 -31.66
CA SER A 483 3.83 -10.07 -31.75
C SER A 483 4.99 -10.53 -32.67
N LYS A 484 5.91 -11.28 -32.10
CA LYS A 484 6.28 -12.63 -32.61
C LYS A 484 7.03 -13.36 -31.50
#